data_ef5c30a4487432c60d1840d70d0c78ea
#
_entry.id   ef5c30a4487432c60d1840d70d0c78ea
#
_cell.length_a   1.000
_cell.length_b   1.000
_cell.length_c   1.000
_cell.angle_alpha   90.00
_cell.angle_beta   90.00
_cell.angle_gamma   90.00
#
_symmetry.space_group_name_H-M   'P 1'
#
loop_
_entity.id
_entity.type
_entity.pdbx_description
1 polymer ?
#
loop_
_entity_poly.entity_id
_entity_poly.type
_entity_poly.pdbx_seq_one_letter_code
_entity_poly.pdbx_strand_id
1 'polypeptide(L)'
;LRSKKSEGFISLSTWFSFVGIALGVATLIIVMSVMNGFREELVNRILGINGHLVVYANNGKPINDYNDISNKVSNDNNIFAVIPQIDGQGLARSKDYVSGVMIKGIRWSDLPAKKLLWDNLNKLTKDNFKTKNEIIIGSRLAKRLNVVTGDNITLISANGIKTALGIIPQKQIFKIGG
;
A
#
# COMPACT_ATOMS: atom_id res chain seq x y z
N LEU A 1 -18.12 55.66 45.20
CA LEU A 1 -17.07 54.61 45.43
C LEU A 1 -17.53 53.17 45.18
N ARG A 2 -18.65 52.93 44.46
CA ARG A 2 -19.21 51.60 44.21
C ARG A 2 -19.02 51.07 42.77
N SER A 3 -18.47 51.87 41.87
CA SER A 3 -18.36 51.60 40.45
C SER A 3 -17.14 50.70 40.06
N LYS A 4 -16.03 50.81 40.74
CA LYS A 4 -14.79 50.08 40.38
C LYS A 4 -14.81 48.57 40.56
N LYS A 5 -15.67 47.98 41.42
CA LYS A 5 -15.75 46.53 41.60
C LYS A 5 -16.56 45.84 40.53
N SER A 6 -17.52 46.52 39.92
CA SER A 6 -18.36 45.99 38.82
C SER A 6 -17.59 45.87 37.51
N GLU A 7 -16.71 46.84 37.23
CA GLU A 7 -15.90 46.85 36.00
C GLU A 7 -14.88 45.71 35.95
N GLY A 8 -14.30 45.35 37.09
CA GLY A 8 -13.34 44.22 37.16
C GLY A 8 -13.99 42.86 36.93
N PHE A 9 -15.25 42.67 37.36
CA PHE A 9 -15.97 41.41 37.17
C PHE A 9 -16.42 41.21 35.71
N ILE A 10 -16.85 42.31 35.08
CA ILE A 10 -17.23 42.30 33.65
C ILE A 10 -16.00 42.03 32.78
N SER A 11 -14.87 42.64 33.08
CA SER A 11 -13.60 42.43 32.38
C SER A 11 -13.12 40.97 32.49
N LEU A 12 -13.23 40.37 33.69
CA LEU A 12 -12.85 38.98 33.92
C LEU A 12 -13.75 38.01 33.11
N SER A 13 -15.06 38.23 33.13
CA SER A 13 -16.02 37.40 32.36
C SER A 13 -15.78 37.48 30.86
N THR A 14 -15.49 38.68 30.36
CA THR A 14 -15.17 38.90 28.93
C THR A 14 -13.89 38.17 28.51
N TRP A 15 -12.87 38.18 29.37
CA TRP A 15 -11.62 37.47 29.16
C TRP A 15 -11.83 35.97 29.07
N PHE A 16 -12.59 35.35 30.00
CA PHE A 16 -12.91 33.92 29.94
C PHE A 16 -13.69 33.56 28.69
N SER A 17 -14.65 34.39 28.27
CA SER A 17 -15.40 34.16 27.03
C SER A 17 -14.50 34.24 25.81
N PHE A 18 -13.58 35.17 25.76
CA PHE A 18 -12.60 35.31 24.69
C PHE A 18 -11.69 34.09 24.61
N VAL A 19 -11.13 33.65 25.73
CA VAL A 19 -10.28 32.45 25.80
C VAL A 19 -11.06 31.20 25.40
N GLY A 20 -12.34 31.07 25.82
CA GLY A 20 -13.19 29.96 25.43
C GLY A 20 -13.41 29.88 23.92
N ILE A 21 -13.72 31.01 23.28
CA ILE A 21 -13.91 31.09 21.83
C ILE A 21 -12.58 30.80 21.10
N ALA A 22 -11.47 31.41 21.58
CA ALA A 22 -10.15 31.19 20.99
C ALA A 22 -9.74 29.71 21.03
N LEU A 23 -9.95 29.03 22.16
CA LEU A 23 -9.68 27.59 22.30
C LEU A 23 -10.60 26.76 21.40
N GLY A 24 -11.87 27.11 21.31
CA GLY A 24 -12.83 26.43 20.41
C GLY A 24 -12.41 26.51 18.94
N VAL A 25 -12.05 27.70 18.46
CA VAL A 25 -11.58 27.92 17.10
C VAL A 25 -10.23 27.22 16.87
N ALA A 26 -9.29 27.32 17.80
CA ALA A 26 -8.00 26.65 17.71
C ALA A 26 -8.16 25.13 17.59
N THR A 27 -9.05 24.54 18.40
CA THR A 27 -9.35 23.10 18.32
C THR A 27 -9.90 22.70 16.96
N LEU A 28 -10.82 23.46 16.39
CA LEU A 28 -11.35 23.19 15.06
C LEU A 28 -10.26 23.25 13.98
N ILE A 29 -9.40 24.25 14.02
CA ILE A 29 -8.28 24.38 13.06
C ILE A 29 -7.34 23.19 13.18
N ILE A 30 -6.96 22.80 14.40
CA ILE A 30 -6.06 21.66 14.64
C ILE A 30 -6.70 20.36 14.10
N VAL A 31 -7.95 20.09 14.44
CA VAL A 31 -8.63 18.87 14.00
C VAL A 31 -8.74 18.81 12.47
N MET A 32 -9.12 19.92 11.82
CA MET A 32 -9.19 19.97 10.36
C MET A 32 -7.82 19.79 9.69
N SER A 33 -6.78 20.40 10.26
CA SER A 33 -5.41 20.28 9.73
C SER A 33 -4.90 18.85 9.84
N VAL A 34 -5.09 18.19 10.99
CA VAL A 34 -4.73 16.79 11.19
C VAL A 34 -5.51 15.86 10.26
N MET A 35 -6.83 16.10 10.12
CA MET A 35 -7.68 15.28 9.25
C MET A 35 -7.27 15.40 7.78
N ASN A 36 -6.96 16.61 7.31
CA ASN A 36 -6.52 16.83 5.93
C ASN A 36 -5.17 16.16 5.66
N GLY A 37 -4.20 16.32 6.57
CA GLY A 37 -2.90 15.67 6.45
C GLY A 37 -3.01 14.13 6.47
N PHE A 38 -3.85 13.59 7.34
CA PHE A 38 -4.10 12.15 7.41
C PHE A 38 -4.76 11.61 6.14
N ARG A 39 -5.75 12.34 5.62
CA ARG A 39 -6.41 11.97 4.36
C ARG A 39 -5.43 11.93 3.19
N GLU A 40 -4.60 12.95 3.05
CA GLU A 40 -3.60 13.03 1.98
C GLU A 40 -2.59 11.88 2.08
N GLU A 41 -2.07 11.61 3.26
CA GLU A 41 -1.13 10.51 3.50
C GLU A 41 -1.76 9.14 3.21
N LEU A 42 -3.01 8.90 3.63
CA LEU A 42 -3.72 7.66 3.32
C LEU A 42 -3.92 7.47 1.81
N VAL A 43 -4.39 8.51 1.13
CA VAL A 43 -4.63 8.45 -0.33
C VAL A 43 -3.32 8.15 -1.05
N ASN A 44 -2.24 8.83 -0.72
CA ASN A 44 -0.93 8.63 -1.33
C ASN A 44 -0.40 7.20 -1.10
N ARG A 45 -0.57 6.64 0.09
CA ARG A 45 -0.15 5.25 0.39
C ARG A 45 -0.99 4.21 -0.34
N ILE A 46 -2.31 4.40 -0.40
CA ILE A 46 -3.21 3.46 -1.08
C ILE A 46 -2.96 3.46 -2.58
N LEU A 47 -2.89 4.64 -3.19
CA LEU A 47 -2.70 4.81 -4.62
C LEU A 47 -1.27 4.45 -5.05
N GLY A 48 -0.27 4.68 -4.20
CA GLY A 48 1.12 4.33 -4.49
C GLY A 48 1.35 2.83 -4.70
N ILE A 49 0.51 1.97 -4.11
CA ILE A 49 0.59 0.50 -4.28
C ILE A 49 -0.39 0.01 -5.34
N ASN A 50 -1.64 0.49 -5.33
CA ASN A 50 -2.71 -0.08 -6.14
C ASN A 50 -2.97 0.66 -7.47
N GLY A 51 -2.51 1.90 -7.62
CA GLY A 51 -2.85 2.75 -8.75
C GLY A 51 -4.23 3.42 -8.60
N HIS A 52 -4.51 4.39 -9.47
CA HIS A 52 -5.73 5.20 -9.42
C HIS A 52 -6.93 4.49 -10.06
N LEU A 53 -6.67 3.67 -11.08
CA LEU A 53 -7.68 2.91 -11.82
C LEU A 53 -7.18 1.49 -12.03
N VAL A 54 -8.07 0.52 -11.92
CA VAL A 54 -7.78 -0.88 -12.20
C VAL A 54 -8.81 -1.42 -13.18
N VAL A 55 -8.33 -2.05 -14.25
CA VAL A 55 -9.17 -2.68 -15.27
C VAL A 55 -9.15 -4.18 -15.08
N TYR A 56 -10.30 -4.79 -14.92
CA TYR A 56 -10.49 -6.23 -14.80
C TYR A 56 -11.29 -6.77 -15.97
N ALA A 57 -11.04 -8.03 -16.36
CA ALA A 57 -11.94 -8.71 -17.28
C ALA A 57 -13.31 -8.99 -16.60
N ASN A 58 -14.39 -8.80 -17.33
CA ASN A 58 -15.76 -8.89 -16.80
C ASN A 58 -16.14 -10.28 -16.23
N ASN A 59 -15.42 -11.34 -16.61
CA ASN A 59 -15.70 -12.72 -16.21
C ASN A 59 -14.70 -13.30 -15.21
N GLY A 60 -13.88 -12.47 -14.58
CA GLY A 60 -12.83 -12.90 -13.63
C GLY A 60 -11.70 -13.73 -14.25
N LYS A 61 -11.64 -13.83 -15.59
CA LYS A 61 -10.55 -14.48 -16.30
C LYS A 61 -9.38 -13.51 -16.52
N PRO A 62 -8.17 -14.03 -16.77
CA PRO A 62 -7.05 -13.18 -17.18
C PRO A 62 -7.36 -12.42 -18.47
N ILE A 63 -6.85 -11.22 -18.60
CA ILE A 63 -6.91 -10.43 -19.83
C ILE A 63 -5.79 -10.94 -20.74
N ASN A 64 -6.14 -11.66 -21.82
CA ASN A 64 -5.15 -12.25 -22.73
C ASN A 64 -4.47 -11.18 -23.60
N ASP A 65 -5.24 -10.20 -24.09
CA ASP A 65 -4.76 -9.15 -25.01
C ASP A 65 -4.36 -7.88 -24.24
N TYR A 66 -3.73 -8.06 -23.08
CA TYR A 66 -3.37 -6.95 -22.20
C TYR A 66 -2.39 -5.95 -22.85
N ASN A 67 -1.57 -6.36 -23.80
CA ASN A 67 -0.65 -5.46 -24.51
C ASN A 67 -1.41 -4.46 -25.39
N ASP A 68 -2.42 -4.93 -26.14
CA ASP A 68 -3.22 -4.06 -27.00
C ASP A 68 -4.05 -3.07 -26.19
N ILE A 69 -4.61 -3.55 -25.08
CA ILE A 69 -5.32 -2.68 -24.13
C ILE A 69 -4.38 -1.65 -23.52
N SER A 70 -3.19 -2.08 -23.07
CA SER A 70 -2.19 -1.19 -22.51
C SER A 70 -1.80 -0.10 -23.51
N ASN A 71 -1.54 -0.46 -24.77
CA ASN A 71 -1.18 0.49 -25.82
C ASN A 71 -2.30 1.50 -26.10
N LYS A 72 -3.55 1.03 -26.20
CA LYS A 72 -4.70 1.92 -26.40
C LYS A 72 -4.87 2.92 -25.26
N VAL A 73 -4.73 2.45 -24.03
CA VAL A 73 -4.90 3.26 -22.83
C VAL A 73 -3.72 4.23 -22.64
N SER A 74 -2.50 3.82 -22.98
CA SER A 74 -1.29 4.68 -22.87
C SER A 74 -1.28 5.85 -23.85
N ASN A 75 -2.12 5.84 -24.88
CA ASN A 75 -2.24 6.94 -25.83
C ASN A 75 -2.99 8.15 -25.28
N ASP A 76 -3.64 8.05 -24.14
CA ASP A 76 -4.30 9.17 -23.47
C ASP A 76 -3.28 9.98 -22.67
N ASN A 77 -3.18 11.28 -22.96
CA ASN A 77 -2.26 12.21 -22.32
C ASN A 77 -2.47 12.37 -20.80
N ASN A 78 -3.62 11.98 -20.28
CA ASN A 78 -3.94 12.02 -18.85
C ASN A 78 -3.44 10.78 -18.09
N ILE A 79 -2.89 9.78 -18.79
CA ILE A 79 -2.44 8.52 -18.18
C ILE A 79 -0.92 8.52 -18.08
N PHE A 80 -0.44 8.55 -16.85
CA PHE A 80 0.99 8.57 -16.55
C PHE A 80 1.68 7.23 -16.82
N ALA A 81 1.05 6.11 -16.44
CA ALA A 81 1.59 4.77 -16.65
C ALA A 81 0.49 3.72 -16.67
N VAL A 82 0.65 2.72 -17.52
CA VAL A 82 -0.21 1.52 -17.57
C VAL A 82 0.65 0.32 -17.19
N ILE A 83 0.29 -0.35 -16.10
CA ILE A 83 1.09 -1.44 -15.53
C ILE A 83 0.25 -2.71 -15.52
N PRO A 84 0.49 -3.66 -16.43
CA PRO A 84 -0.09 -4.98 -16.33
C PRO A 84 0.38 -5.69 -15.07
N GLN A 85 -0.57 -6.21 -14.28
CA GLN A 85 -0.25 -6.93 -13.05
C GLN A 85 -1.10 -8.17 -12.88
N ILE A 86 -0.60 -9.12 -12.12
CA ILE A 86 -1.32 -10.30 -11.68
C ILE A 86 -1.47 -10.22 -10.18
N ASP A 87 -2.70 -10.29 -9.69
CA ASP A 87 -2.99 -10.35 -8.26
C ASP A 87 -3.39 -11.77 -7.87
N GLY A 88 -2.83 -12.25 -6.80
CA GLY A 88 -3.12 -13.57 -6.24
C GLY A 88 -3.09 -13.57 -4.72
N GLN A 89 -3.64 -14.61 -4.15
CA GLN A 89 -3.58 -14.88 -2.72
C GLN A 89 -2.99 -16.26 -2.48
N GLY A 90 -2.25 -16.40 -1.39
CA GLY A 90 -1.61 -17.66 -1.05
C GLY A 90 -1.07 -17.66 0.37
N LEU A 91 -0.31 -18.70 0.66
CA LEU A 91 0.43 -18.83 1.90
C LEU A 91 1.92 -18.76 1.60
N ALA A 92 2.63 -17.94 2.35
CA ALA A 92 4.08 -17.94 2.38
C ALA A 92 4.55 -18.73 3.60
N ARG A 93 5.42 -19.70 3.37
CA ARG A 93 5.98 -20.58 4.40
C ARG A 93 7.51 -20.46 4.43
N SER A 94 8.05 -20.20 5.59
CA SER A 94 9.46 -20.43 5.92
C SER A 94 9.63 -21.79 6.65
N LYS A 95 10.76 -22.05 7.30
CA LYS A 95 10.98 -23.31 8.02
C LYS A 95 9.87 -23.60 9.03
N ASP A 96 9.59 -22.63 9.90
CA ASP A 96 8.71 -22.82 11.08
C ASP A 96 7.46 -21.93 11.07
N TYR A 97 7.39 -20.97 10.14
CA TYR A 97 6.35 -19.96 10.13
C TYR A 97 5.55 -19.99 8.83
N VAL A 98 4.23 -19.74 8.95
CA VAL A 98 3.32 -19.63 7.81
C VAL A 98 2.52 -18.35 7.95
N SER A 99 2.33 -17.63 6.86
CA SER A 99 1.51 -16.41 6.82
C SER A 99 0.70 -16.35 5.53
N GLY A 100 -0.56 -15.89 5.63
CA GLY A 100 -1.33 -15.48 4.47
C GLY A 100 -0.70 -14.26 3.80
N VAL A 101 -0.63 -14.27 2.47
CA VAL A 101 -0.02 -13.20 1.70
C VAL A 101 -0.84 -12.85 0.46
N MET A 102 -0.80 -11.58 0.07
CA MET A 102 -1.18 -11.14 -1.26
C MET A 102 0.07 -11.15 -2.15
N ILE A 103 -0.06 -11.77 -3.30
CA ILE A 103 1.01 -11.93 -4.29
C ILE A 103 0.70 -10.99 -5.44
N LYS A 104 1.64 -10.09 -5.77
CA LYS A 104 1.54 -9.20 -6.92
C LYS A 104 2.65 -9.53 -7.91
N GLY A 105 2.26 -9.95 -9.11
CA GLY A 105 3.17 -10.14 -10.23
C GLY A 105 3.19 -8.88 -11.09
N ILE A 106 4.35 -8.23 -11.17
CA ILE A 106 4.58 -7.00 -11.92
C ILE A 106 5.86 -7.19 -12.72
N ARG A 107 5.90 -6.70 -13.97
CA ARG A 107 7.14 -6.71 -14.74
C ARG A 107 8.18 -5.81 -14.10
N TRP A 108 9.42 -6.26 -14.05
CA TRP A 108 10.52 -5.49 -13.47
C TRP A 108 10.69 -4.12 -14.13
N SER A 109 10.52 -4.03 -15.45
CA SER A 109 10.55 -2.79 -16.23
C SER A 109 9.52 -1.76 -15.79
N ASP A 110 8.38 -2.20 -15.26
CA ASP A 110 7.26 -1.33 -14.90
C ASP A 110 7.31 -0.89 -13.43
N LEU A 111 8.14 -1.55 -12.63
CA LEU A 111 8.26 -1.29 -11.20
C LEU A 111 8.69 0.14 -10.85
N PRO A 112 9.60 0.80 -11.61
CA PRO A 112 9.97 2.21 -11.38
C PRO A 112 8.78 3.19 -11.45
N ALA A 113 7.74 2.89 -12.22
CA ALA A 113 6.53 3.70 -12.28
C ALA A 113 5.72 3.65 -10.96
N LYS A 114 5.91 2.63 -10.13
CA LYS A 114 5.37 2.53 -8.78
C LYS A 114 6.36 3.12 -7.77
N LYS A 115 6.45 4.45 -7.74
CA LYS A 115 7.43 5.19 -6.92
C LYS A 115 7.51 4.71 -5.48
N LEU A 116 6.36 4.50 -4.82
CA LEU A 116 6.34 4.06 -3.42
C LEU A 116 7.05 2.72 -3.21
N LEU A 117 6.92 1.78 -4.14
CA LEU A 117 7.63 0.50 -4.06
C LEU A 117 9.09 0.67 -4.46
N TRP A 118 9.36 1.38 -5.55
CA TRP A 118 10.70 1.56 -6.09
C TRP A 118 11.63 2.30 -5.12
N ASP A 119 11.16 3.39 -4.51
CA ASP A 119 11.97 4.22 -3.63
C ASP A 119 12.32 3.50 -2.30
N ASN A 120 11.46 2.57 -1.88
CA ASN A 120 11.72 1.74 -0.70
C ASN A 120 12.60 0.51 -0.96
N LEU A 121 12.98 0.23 -2.21
CA LEU A 121 13.93 -0.84 -2.52
C LEU A 121 15.36 -0.39 -2.27
N ASN A 122 16.14 -1.26 -1.66
CA ASN A 122 17.58 -1.04 -1.50
C ASN A 122 18.30 -1.02 -2.85
N LYS A 123 19.38 -0.22 -2.95
CA LYS A 123 20.18 -0.13 -4.16
C LYS A 123 20.70 -1.52 -4.61
N LEU A 124 21.17 -2.33 -3.69
CA LEU A 124 21.64 -3.70 -3.98
C LEU A 124 20.56 -4.58 -4.62
N THR A 125 19.32 -4.46 -4.17
CA THR A 125 18.19 -5.17 -4.76
C THR A 125 17.91 -4.66 -6.17
N LYS A 126 17.93 -3.35 -6.40
CA LYS A 126 17.71 -2.76 -7.73
C LYS A 126 18.71 -3.25 -8.77
N ASP A 127 19.98 -3.36 -8.38
CA ASP A 127 21.09 -3.71 -9.28
C ASP A 127 21.21 -5.23 -9.52
N ASN A 128 20.85 -6.06 -8.53
CA ASN A 128 21.16 -7.50 -8.55
C ASN A 128 19.94 -8.42 -8.62
N PHE A 129 18.71 -7.89 -8.64
CA PHE A 129 17.49 -8.70 -8.61
C PHE A 129 17.35 -9.61 -9.84
N LYS A 130 17.24 -10.92 -9.59
CA LYS A 130 17.06 -11.95 -10.63
C LYS A 130 15.59 -12.36 -10.72
N THR A 131 14.91 -11.88 -11.75
CA THR A 131 13.44 -11.97 -11.89
C THR A 131 12.85 -13.38 -11.97
N LYS A 132 13.65 -14.43 -12.26
CA LYS A 132 13.09 -15.76 -12.49
C LYS A 132 12.72 -16.54 -11.23
N ASN A 133 13.50 -16.42 -10.15
CA ASN A 133 13.31 -17.23 -8.94
C ASN A 133 13.44 -16.38 -7.66
N GLU A 134 13.42 -15.07 -7.79
CA GLU A 134 13.51 -14.17 -6.66
C GLU A 134 12.21 -13.40 -6.47
N ILE A 135 11.93 -13.08 -5.20
CA ILE A 135 10.78 -12.27 -4.83
C ILE A 135 11.21 -11.16 -3.87
N ILE A 136 10.42 -10.12 -3.84
CA ILE A 136 10.53 -9.02 -2.90
C ILE A 136 9.42 -9.16 -1.88
N ILE A 137 9.74 -9.03 -0.61
CA ILE A 137 8.77 -9.13 0.48
C ILE A 137 8.80 -7.90 1.37
N GLY A 138 7.65 -7.56 1.94
CA GLY A 138 7.59 -6.45 2.89
C GLY A 138 8.29 -6.79 4.21
N SER A 139 8.94 -5.80 4.81
CA SER A 139 9.70 -5.95 6.07
C SER A 139 8.88 -6.54 7.23
N ARG A 140 7.58 -6.25 7.30
CA ARG A 140 6.69 -6.86 8.32
C ARG A 140 6.49 -8.35 8.07
N LEU A 141 6.39 -8.78 6.82
CA LEU A 141 6.28 -10.19 6.47
C LEU A 141 7.59 -10.92 6.74
N ALA A 142 8.74 -10.32 6.39
CA ALA A 142 10.06 -10.86 6.68
C ALA A 142 10.23 -11.14 8.19
N LYS A 143 9.88 -10.17 9.03
CA LYS A 143 9.88 -10.34 10.49
C LYS A 143 8.95 -11.45 10.97
N ARG A 144 7.73 -11.54 10.41
CA ARG A 144 6.74 -12.57 10.80
C ARG A 144 7.19 -13.98 10.42
N LEU A 145 7.84 -14.13 9.26
CA LEU A 145 8.36 -15.40 8.77
C LEU A 145 9.76 -15.73 9.32
N ASN A 146 10.37 -14.79 10.06
CA ASN A 146 11.75 -14.86 10.56
C ASN A 146 12.76 -15.19 9.45
N VAL A 147 12.74 -14.40 8.39
CA VAL A 147 13.59 -14.56 7.20
C VAL A 147 14.28 -13.26 6.82
N VAL A 148 15.40 -13.38 6.13
CA VAL A 148 16.21 -12.28 5.62
C VAL A 148 16.45 -12.42 4.12
N THR A 149 16.98 -11.37 3.48
CA THR A 149 17.40 -11.41 2.08
C THR A 149 18.43 -12.54 1.87
N GLY A 150 18.19 -13.36 0.85
CA GLY A 150 18.99 -14.56 0.56
C GLY A 150 18.36 -15.87 1.01
N ASP A 151 17.43 -15.84 1.95
CA ASP A 151 16.69 -17.04 2.38
C ASP A 151 15.66 -17.50 1.34
N ASN A 152 15.26 -18.76 1.48
CA ASN A 152 14.22 -19.35 0.64
C ASN A 152 12.88 -19.38 1.37
N ILE A 153 11.82 -19.04 0.65
CA ILE A 153 10.43 -19.22 1.11
C ILE A 153 9.62 -20.03 0.10
N THR A 154 8.66 -20.76 0.59
CA THR A 154 7.73 -21.52 -0.24
C THR A 154 6.43 -20.76 -0.35
N LEU A 155 6.01 -20.40 -1.55
CA LEU A 155 4.69 -19.91 -1.84
C LEU A 155 3.76 -21.07 -2.20
N ILE A 156 2.60 -21.09 -1.57
CA ILE A 156 1.54 -22.06 -1.79
C ILE A 156 0.33 -21.30 -2.31
N SER A 157 -0.03 -21.57 -3.58
CA SER A 157 -1.18 -20.91 -4.20
C SER A 157 -2.50 -21.46 -3.66
N ALA A 158 -3.46 -20.58 -3.41
CA ALA A 158 -4.83 -20.98 -3.09
C ALA A 158 -5.53 -21.65 -4.31
N ASN A 159 -5.14 -21.24 -5.52
CA ASN A 159 -5.64 -21.83 -6.78
C ASN A 159 -4.76 -23.02 -7.14
N GLY A 160 -5.15 -24.22 -6.74
CA GLY A 160 -4.45 -25.45 -7.08
C GLY A 160 -4.87 -26.03 -8.43
N ILE A 161 -4.19 -27.10 -8.84
CA ILE A 161 -4.56 -27.89 -10.01
C ILE A 161 -5.75 -28.78 -9.62
N LYS A 162 -6.83 -28.70 -10.41
CA LYS A 162 -7.96 -29.62 -10.26
C LYS A 162 -7.58 -31.01 -10.79
N THR A 163 -7.64 -32.00 -9.93
CA THR A 163 -7.40 -33.39 -10.26
C THR A 163 -8.65 -34.22 -10.00
N ALA A 164 -8.71 -35.46 -10.49
CA ALA A 164 -9.81 -36.38 -10.22
C ALA A 164 -10.03 -36.66 -8.71
N LEU A 165 -8.98 -36.46 -7.89
CA LEU A 165 -8.99 -36.70 -6.44
C LEU A 165 -9.17 -35.43 -5.62
N GLY A 166 -9.36 -34.28 -6.26
CA GLY A 166 -9.50 -32.98 -5.58
C GLY A 166 -8.54 -31.91 -6.09
N ILE A 167 -8.41 -30.81 -5.36
CA ILE A 167 -7.55 -29.67 -5.69
C ILE A 167 -6.20 -29.86 -4.99
N ILE A 168 -5.13 -29.96 -5.79
CA ILE A 168 -3.76 -30.03 -5.27
C ILE A 168 -3.16 -28.62 -5.30
N PRO A 169 -2.79 -28.02 -4.13
CA PRO A 169 -2.19 -26.69 -4.10
C PRO A 169 -0.83 -26.69 -4.79
N GLN A 170 -0.58 -25.69 -5.62
CA GLN A 170 0.73 -25.49 -6.24
C GLN A 170 1.70 -24.89 -5.23
N LYS A 171 2.89 -25.47 -5.14
CA LYS A 171 3.99 -25.00 -4.30
C LYS A 171 5.16 -24.57 -5.16
N GLN A 172 5.74 -23.42 -4.89
CA GLN A 172 6.94 -22.96 -5.56
C GLN A 172 7.89 -22.30 -4.55
N ILE A 173 9.18 -22.60 -4.69
CA ILE A 173 10.22 -22.04 -3.83
C ILE A 173 10.82 -20.83 -4.53
N PHE A 174 10.94 -19.74 -3.77
CA PHE A 174 11.56 -18.51 -4.20
C PHE A 174 12.65 -18.09 -3.20
N LYS A 175 13.68 -17.44 -3.73
CA LYS A 175 14.70 -16.78 -2.93
C LYS A 175 14.26 -15.33 -2.67
N ILE A 176 14.50 -14.84 -1.48
CA ILE A 176 14.25 -13.44 -1.13
C ILE A 176 15.37 -12.59 -1.70
N GLY A 177 15.05 -11.74 -2.66
CA GLY A 177 15.97 -10.80 -3.30
C GLY A 177 15.93 -9.40 -2.71
N GLY A 178 14.88 -9.07 -1.92
CA GLY A 178 14.73 -7.76 -1.30
C GLY A 178 13.54 -7.64 -0.36
#